data_3cec6c5ebba69079630ec1fc9fbb1a9b
#
_entry.id   3cec6c5ebba69079630ec1fc9fbb1a9b
#
_cell.length_a   1.000
_cell.length_b   1.000
_cell.length_c   1.000
_cell.angle_alpha   90.00
_cell.angle_beta   90.00
_cell.angle_gamma   90.00
#
_symmetry.space_group_name_H-M   'P 1'
#
loop_
_entity.id
_entity.type
_entity.pdbx_description
1 polymer ?
#
loop_
_entity_poly.entity_id
_entity_poly.type
_entity_poly.pdbx_seq_one_letter_code
_entity_poly.pdbx_strand_id
1 'polypeptide(L)'
;IIMFENQPKGIYALALANTGERFGYYTMLAIFTLFMQAKFGWTESQAGQVYAIFLAVVYFAPLFGGMIADKIGYGKCVTIGFVTMFLGYLGLAIPTDADTTGQVSMFAGLACVSLGTGLFKGNLQVLVGNLYDDPKYAERRIDAFSLFYMAINIGAMFAPSMAKWITNVYLGQYGFVYDAANTNPEYLKALYGAYGLCFGVAC
;
A
#
# COMPACT_ATOMS: atom_id res chain seq x y z
N ILE A 1 -2.11 6.48 28.15
CA ILE A 1 -3.38 7.22 28.25
C ILE A 1 -3.12 8.71 27.96
N ILE A 2 -2.09 9.32 28.53
CA ILE A 2 -1.74 10.76 28.35
C ILE A 2 -1.54 11.16 26.86
N MET A 3 -1.00 10.26 26.05
CA MET A 3 -0.75 10.49 24.62
C MET A 3 -2.02 10.79 23.79
N PHE A 4 -3.18 10.34 24.26
CA PHE A 4 -4.46 10.53 23.58
C PHE A 4 -5.25 11.75 24.10
N GLU A 5 -4.82 12.35 25.20
CA GLU A 5 -5.53 13.45 25.83
C GLU A 5 -5.20 14.79 25.15
N ASN A 6 -6.20 15.65 25.01
CA ASN A 6 -6.07 16.99 24.45
C ASN A 6 -5.46 17.05 23.02
N GLN A 7 -5.74 16.03 22.20
CA GLN A 7 -5.32 15.99 20.82
C GLN A 7 -6.36 16.67 19.90
N PRO A 8 -5.95 17.35 18.82
CA PRO A 8 -6.88 17.86 17.83
C PRO A 8 -7.56 16.68 17.11
N LYS A 9 -8.87 16.79 16.83
CA LYS A 9 -9.63 15.71 16.20
C LYS A 9 -9.05 15.23 14.86
N GLY A 10 -8.39 16.12 14.13
CA GLY A 10 -7.77 15.80 12.84
C GLY A 10 -6.69 14.73 12.91
N ILE A 11 -5.96 14.60 14.05
CA ILE A 11 -4.90 13.58 14.17
C ILE A 11 -5.43 12.16 14.03
N TYR A 12 -6.63 11.88 14.57
CA TYR A 12 -7.20 10.54 14.51
C TYR A 12 -7.57 10.15 13.06
N ALA A 13 -8.10 11.10 12.29
CA ALA A 13 -8.41 10.88 10.87
C ALA A 13 -7.13 10.63 10.06
N LEU A 14 -6.08 11.43 10.29
CA LEU A 14 -4.79 11.27 9.60
C LEU A 14 -4.08 9.98 10.02
N ALA A 15 -4.13 9.60 11.29
CA ALA A 15 -3.57 8.35 11.78
C ALA A 15 -4.31 7.13 11.20
N LEU A 16 -5.64 7.17 11.12
CA LEU A 16 -6.44 6.09 10.53
C LEU A 16 -6.16 5.95 9.02
N ALA A 17 -6.10 7.07 8.30
CA ALA A 17 -5.74 7.09 6.88
C ALA A 17 -4.35 6.48 6.66
N ASN A 18 -3.38 6.82 7.52
CA ASN A 18 -2.04 6.25 7.47
C ASN A 18 -2.01 4.75 7.80
N THR A 19 -2.81 4.30 8.79
CA THR A 19 -2.94 2.87 9.10
C THR A 19 -3.46 2.08 7.90
N GLY A 20 -4.52 2.55 7.27
CA GLY A 20 -5.12 1.92 6.09
C GLY A 20 -4.14 1.87 4.92
N GLU A 21 -3.50 2.98 4.60
CA GLU A 21 -2.50 3.05 3.52
C GLU A 21 -1.31 2.12 3.81
N ARG A 22 -0.79 2.10 5.03
CA ARG A 22 0.30 1.19 5.40
C ARG A 22 -0.13 -0.27 5.35
N PHE A 23 -1.34 -0.58 5.80
CA PHE A 23 -1.89 -1.93 5.67
C PHE A 23 -1.95 -2.38 4.20
N GLY A 24 -2.50 -1.56 3.31
CA GLY A 24 -2.56 -1.86 1.88
C GLY A 24 -1.17 -2.04 1.26
N TYR A 25 -0.27 -1.11 1.54
CA TYR A 25 1.10 -1.15 1.04
C TYR A 25 1.86 -2.41 1.47
N TYR A 26 1.83 -2.78 2.75
CA TYR A 26 2.52 -3.98 3.24
C TYR A 26 1.82 -5.27 2.83
N THR A 27 0.49 -5.26 2.65
CA THR A 27 -0.24 -6.39 2.06
C THR A 27 0.26 -6.66 0.64
N MET A 28 0.37 -5.61 -0.18
CA MET A 28 0.91 -5.73 -1.53
C MET A 28 2.37 -6.22 -1.50
N LEU A 29 3.24 -5.61 -0.70
CA LEU A 29 4.66 -6.00 -0.66
C LEU A 29 4.86 -7.47 -0.27
N ALA A 30 4.01 -8.00 0.62
CA ALA A 30 4.11 -9.39 1.07
C ALA A 30 3.87 -10.43 -0.04
N ILE A 31 3.13 -10.06 -1.08
CA ILE A 31 2.73 -11.00 -2.15
C ILE A 31 3.24 -10.61 -3.54
N PHE A 32 3.79 -9.42 -3.72
CA PHE A 32 4.03 -8.84 -5.03
C PHE A 32 5.00 -9.66 -5.89
N THR A 33 6.12 -10.12 -5.33
CA THR A 33 7.07 -10.98 -6.05
C THR A 33 6.45 -12.34 -6.37
N LEU A 34 5.69 -12.90 -5.43
CA LEU A 34 5.00 -14.19 -5.60
C LEU A 34 3.91 -14.09 -6.68
N PHE A 35 3.20 -12.96 -6.72
CA PHE A 35 2.21 -12.69 -7.78
C PHE A 35 2.85 -12.70 -9.17
N MET A 36 3.98 -12.01 -9.36
CA MET A 36 4.68 -11.98 -10.65
C MET A 36 5.17 -13.36 -11.08
N GLN A 37 5.69 -14.15 -10.15
CA GLN A 37 6.12 -15.52 -10.40
C GLN A 37 4.94 -16.42 -10.77
N ALA A 38 3.85 -16.39 -9.98
CA ALA A 38 2.68 -17.25 -10.20
C ALA A 38 1.92 -16.88 -11.48
N LYS A 39 1.80 -15.59 -11.80
CA LYS A 39 1.01 -15.12 -12.94
C LYS A 39 1.77 -15.14 -14.25
N PHE A 40 3.00 -14.62 -14.27
CA PHE A 40 3.77 -14.44 -15.50
C PHE A 40 4.88 -15.46 -15.67
N GLY A 41 5.08 -16.38 -14.72
CA GLY A 41 6.14 -17.36 -14.77
C GLY A 41 7.55 -16.74 -14.67
N TRP A 42 7.67 -15.54 -14.11
CA TRP A 42 8.96 -14.86 -13.99
C TRP A 42 9.85 -15.56 -12.97
N THR A 43 11.15 -15.52 -13.24
CA THR A 43 12.13 -15.99 -12.27
C THR A 43 12.17 -15.09 -11.03
N GLU A 44 12.66 -15.62 -9.93
CA GLU A 44 12.85 -14.85 -8.70
C GLU A 44 13.71 -13.60 -8.93
N SER A 45 14.75 -13.70 -9.76
CA SER A 45 15.61 -12.57 -10.14
C SER A 45 14.85 -11.48 -10.91
N GLN A 46 14.01 -11.86 -11.88
CA GLN A 46 13.20 -10.90 -12.65
C GLN A 46 12.17 -10.20 -11.77
N ALA A 47 11.45 -10.97 -10.96
CA ALA A 47 10.49 -10.41 -10.02
C ALA A 47 11.16 -9.48 -8.99
N GLY A 48 12.34 -9.88 -8.49
CA GLY A 48 13.15 -9.07 -7.58
C GLY A 48 13.64 -7.76 -8.18
N GLN A 49 14.03 -7.75 -9.46
CA GLN A 49 14.44 -6.51 -10.15
C GLN A 49 13.27 -5.53 -10.27
N VAL A 50 12.09 -5.99 -10.68
CA VAL A 50 10.90 -5.13 -10.77
C VAL A 50 10.51 -4.61 -9.39
N TYR A 51 10.56 -5.46 -8.37
CA TYR A 51 10.33 -5.07 -6.99
C TYR A 51 11.29 -3.98 -6.53
N ALA A 52 12.60 -4.12 -6.82
CA ALA A 52 13.62 -3.15 -6.45
C ALA A 52 13.40 -1.80 -7.15
N ILE A 53 13.07 -1.80 -8.46
CA ILE A 53 12.76 -0.59 -9.21
C ILE A 53 11.51 0.08 -8.64
N PHE A 54 10.45 -0.70 -8.36
CA PHE A 54 9.24 -0.18 -7.74
C PHE A 54 9.54 0.52 -6.41
N LEU A 55 10.30 -0.12 -5.52
CA LEU A 55 10.71 0.48 -4.25
C LEU A 55 11.52 1.77 -4.47
N ALA A 56 12.46 1.78 -5.38
CA ALA A 56 13.24 2.97 -5.70
C ALA A 56 12.31 4.13 -6.09
N VAL A 57 11.37 3.91 -7.01
CA VAL A 57 10.40 4.93 -7.42
C VAL A 57 9.55 5.41 -6.23
N VAL A 58 9.02 4.51 -5.40
CA VAL A 58 8.21 4.84 -4.22
C VAL A 58 8.98 5.70 -3.21
N TYR A 59 10.30 5.47 -3.06
CA TYR A 59 11.12 6.28 -2.15
C TYR A 59 11.53 7.63 -2.74
N PHE A 60 11.67 7.75 -4.06
CA PHE A 60 11.98 9.01 -4.72
C PHE A 60 10.75 9.88 -5.00
N ALA A 61 9.59 9.29 -5.23
CA ALA A 61 8.35 9.99 -5.57
C ALA A 61 7.92 11.07 -4.54
N PRO A 62 8.10 10.92 -3.22
CA PRO A 62 7.76 11.95 -2.24
C PRO A 62 8.51 13.27 -2.43
N LEU A 63 9.71 13.27 -3.02
CA LEU A 63 10.44 14.49 -3.34
C LEU A 63 9.63 15.38 -4.31
N PHE A 64 9.10 14.78 -5.36
CA PHE A 64 8.24 15.48 -6.32
C PHE A 64 6.87 15.81 -5.73
N GLY A 65 6.33 14.89 -4.90
CA GLY A 65 5.08 15.07 -4.19
C GLY A 65 5.09 16.32 -3.28
N GLY A 66 6.20 16.57 -2.58
CA GLY A 66 6.39 17.78 -1.78
C GLY A 66 6.38 19.05 -2.64
N MET A 67 7.14 19.07 -3.73
CA MET A 67 7.18 20.20 -4.67
C MET A 67 5.81 20.55 -5.28
N ILE A 68 4.98 19.53 -5.52
CA ILE A 68 3.61 19.71 -5.99
C ILE A 68 2.74 20.26 -4.88
N ALA A 69 2.87 19.73 -3.67
CA ALA A 69 2.07 20.15 -2.51
C ALA A 69 2.29 21.60 -2.12
N ASP A 70 3.50 22.12 -2.29
CA ASP A 70 3.82 23.55 -2.08
C ASP A 70 3.00 24.46 -2.99
N LYS A 71 2.59 23.99 -4.18
CA LYS A 71 1.82 24.76 -5.15
C LYS A 71 0.31 24.60 -4.99
N ILE A 72 -0.18 23.38 -4.75
CA ILE A 72 -1.63 23.09 -4.73
C ILE A 72 -2.21 22.93 -3.33
N GLY A 73 -1.34 22.87 -2.32
CA GLY A 73 -1.67 22.63 -0.91
C GLY A 73 -1.63 21.17 -0.49
N TYR A 74 -1.14 20.91 0.71
CA TYR A 74 -0.88 19.57 1.25
C TYR A 74 -2.14 18.69 1.33
N GLY A 75 -3.27 19.26 1.77
CA GLY A 75 -4.54 18.51 1.88
C GLY A 75 -5.03 17.99 0.54
N LYS A 76 -5.00 18.82 -0.51
CA LYS A 76 -5.39 18.38 -1.86
C LYS A 76 -4.43 17.32 -2.40
N CYS A 77 -3.14 17.52 -2.17
CA CYS A 77 -2.11 16.58 -2.60
C CYS A 77 -2.29 15.20 -1.97
N VAL A 78 -2.56 15.14 -0.67
CA VAL A 78 -2.85 13.90 0.05
C VAL A 78 -4.11 13.21 -0.49
N THR A 79 -5.18 13.97 -0.76
CA THR A 79 -6.43 13.41 -1.31
C THR A 79 -6.22 12.84 -2.71
N ILE A 80 -5.53 13.59 -3.59
CA ILE A 80 -5.20 13.10 -4.95
C ILE A 80 -4.33 11.85 -4.85
N GLY A 81 -3.31 11.86 -3.99
CA GLY A 81 -2.45 10.72 -3.75
C GLY A 81 -3.22 9.47 -3.31
N PHE A 82 -4.15 9.63 -2.37
CA PHE A 82 -5.00 8.54 -1.89
C PHE A 82 -5.88 7.95 -3.01
N VAL A 83 -6.55 8.80 -3.78
CA VAL A 83 -7.38 8.36 -4.93
C VAL A 83 -6.51 7.66 -5.99
N THR A 84 -5.33 8.19 -6.27
CA THR A 84 -4.41 7.58 -7.26
C THR A 84 -3.92 6.20 -6.80
N MET A 85 -3.59 6.04 -5.51
CA MET A 85 -3.24 4.73 -4.95
C MET A 85 -4.40 3.74 -5.03
N PHE A 86 -5.61 4.19 -4.66
CA PHE A 86 -6.82 3.37 -4.75
C PHE A 86 -7.02 2.83 -6.18
N LEU A 87 -6.93 3.70 -7.20
CA LEU A 87 -7.02 3.29 -8.60
C LEU A 87 -5.90 2.33 -9.00
N GLY A 88 -4.70 2.52 -8.48
CA GLY A 88 -3.57 1.63 -8.70
C GLY A 88 -3.80 0.22 -8.13
N TYR A 89 -4.22 0.12 -6.89
CA TYR A 89 -4.56 -1.18 -6.27
C TYR A 89 -5.76 -1.84 -6.96
N LEU A 90 -6.78 -1.06 -7.31
CA LEU A 90 -7.93 -1.57 -8.06
C LEU A 90 -7.49 -2.15 -9.41
N GLY A 91 -6.59 -1.45 -10.14
CA GLY A 91 -6.01 -1.95 -11.39
C GLY A 91 -5.24 -3.26 -11.22
N LEU A 92 -4.51 -3.42 -10.10
CA LEU A 92 -3.83 -4.68 -9.77
C LEU A 92 -4.80 -5.81 -9.38
N ALA A 93 -5.95 -5.46 -8.78
CA ALA A 93 -6.97 -6.41 -8.35
C ALA A 93 -7.82 -6.96 -9.50
N ILE A 94 -7.98 -6.19 -10.59
CA ILE A 94 -8.78 -6.62 -11.74
C ILE A 94 -8.14 -7.86 -12.39
N PRO A 95 -8.91 -8.95 -12.55
CA PRO A 95 -8.41 -10.14 -13.22
C PRO A 95 -8.04 -9.82 -14.69
N THR A 96 -6.81 -10.10 -15.04
CA THR A 96 -6.29 -9.99 -16.41
C THR A 96 -5.56 -11.29 -16.77
N ASP A 97 -5.44 -11.59 -18.05
CA ASP A 97 -4.68 -12.74 -18.50
C ASP A 97 -3.17 -12.61 -18.22
N ALA A 98 -2.46 -13.72 -18.28
CA ALA A 98 -1.02 -13.78 -18.05
C ALA A 98 -0.22 -13.44 -19.32
N ASP A 99 -0.67 -12.44 -20.05
CA ASP A 99 -0.14 -11.98 -21.35
C ASP A 99 0.50 -10.59 -21.23
N THR A 100 0.89 -10.03 -22.37
CA THR A 100 1.43 -8.67 -22.44
C THR A 100 0.46 -7.62 -21.90
N THR A 101 -0.84 -7.79 -22.12
CA THR A 101 -1.89 -6.87 -21.62
C THR A 101 -1.92 -6.89 -20.10
N GLY A 102 -1.85 -8.08 -19.50
CA GLY A 102 -1.76 -8.24 -18.04
C GLY A 102 -0.50 -7.61 -17.45
N GLN A 103 0.64 -7.72 -18.15
CA GLN A 103 1.89 -7.05 -17.72
C GLN A 103 1.75 -5.52 -17.77
N VAL A 104 1.22 -4.97 -18.87
CA VAL A 104 0.98 -3.53 -19.02
C VAL A 104 0.03 -3.02 -17.93
N SER A 105 -1.07 -3.74 -17.66
CA SER A 105 -2.01 -3.40 -16.58
C SER A 105 -1.31 -3.38 -15.22
N MET A 106 -0.48 -4.38 -14.94
CA MET A 106 0.30 -4.43 -13.71
C MET A 106 1.24 -3.22 -13.57
N PHE A 107 2.02 -2.91 -14.61
CA PHE A 107 2.92 -1.75 -14.56
C PHE A 107 2.18 -0.42 -14.44
N ALA A 108 1.03 -0.27 -15.10
CA ALA A 108 0.17 0.90 -14.94
C ALA A 108 -0.34 1.03 -13.50
N GLY A 109 -0.81 -0.07 -12.90
CA GLY A 109 -1.21 -0.10 -11.49
C GLY A 109 -0.07 0.29 -10.54
N LEU A 110 1.13 -0.27 -10.76
CA LEU A 110 2.33 0.06 -9.95
C LEU A 110 2.73 1.52 -10.10
N ALA A 111 2.65 2.09 -11.30
CA ALA A 111 2.91 3.51 -11.53
C ALA A 111 1.92 4.38 -10.76
N CYS A 112 0.63 4.04 -10.78
CA CYS A 112 -0.39 4.75 -9.99
C CYS A 112 -0.11 4.62 -8.48
N VAL A 113 0.21 3.43 -7.97
CA VAL A 113 0.56 3.25 -6.55
C VAL A 113 1.79 4.08 -6.18
N SER A 114 2.84 4.07 -7.00
CA SER A 114 4.06 4.83 -6.74
C SER A 114 3.84 6.33 -6.72
N LEU A 115 3.11 6.86 -7.72
CA LEU A 115 2.77 8.28 -7.81
C LEU A 115 1.88 8.70 -6.65
N GLY A 116 0.85 7.89 -6.36
CA GLY A 116 -0.06 8.14 -5.24
C GLY A 116 0.67 8.15 -3.90
N THR A 117 1.55 7.18 -3.65
CA THR A 117 2.38 7.13 -2.43
C THR A 117 3.29 8.35 -2.34
N GLY A 118 3.86 8.80 -3.46
CA GLY A 118 4.68 10.01 -3.51
C GLY A 118 3.92 11.27 -3.10
N LEU A 119 2.68 11.41 -3.58
CA LEU A 119 1.80 12.53 -3.21
C LEU A 119 1.28 12.43 -1.77
N PHE A 120 1.10 11.24 -1.26
CA PHE A 120 0.49 10.98 0.05
C PHE A 120 1.51 11.04 1.20
N LYS A 121 2.57 10.25 1.13
CA LYS A 121 3.40 9.87 2.27
C LYS A 121 4.08 11.06 2.97
N GLY A 122 4.79 11.91 2.23
CA GLY A 122 5.48 13.07 2.81
C GLY A 122 4.50 14.14 3.27
N ASN A 123 3.50 14.40 2.47
CA ASN A 123 2.54 15.48 2.68
C ASN A 123 1.58 15.20 3.84
N LEU A 124 1.27 13.93 4.12
CA LEU A 124 0.49 13.55 5.29
C LEU A 124 1.20 13.90 6.60
N GLN A 125 2.53 13.71 6.66
CA GLN A 125 3.34 14.08 7.83
C GLN A 125 3.35 15.60 8.06
N VAL A 126 3.40 16.40 6.99
CA VAL A 126 3.28 17.86 7.07
C VAL A 126 1.91 18.25 7.61
N LEU A 127 0.83 17.62 7.13
CA LEU A 127 -0.52 17.89 7.67
C LEU A 127 -0.62 17.57 9.16
N VAL A 128 0.00 16.49 9.62
CA VAL A 128 0.09 16.20 11.06
C VAL A 128 0.80 17.34 11.79
N GLY A 129 1.95 17.80 11.27
CA GLY A 129 2.68 18.94 11.86
C GLY A 129 1.83 20.19 11.98
N ASN A 130 1.12 20.57 10.92
CA ASN A 130 0.30 21.79 10.84
C ASN A 130 -0.88 21.79 11.83
N LEU A 131 -1.39 20.61 12.26
CA LEU A 131 -2.41 20.54 13.30
C LEU A 131 -1.92 21.08 14.66
N TYR A 132 -0.61 21.15 14.86
CA TYR A 132 0.04 21.55 16.12
C TYR A 132 0.72 22.93 16.02
N ASP A 133 0.45 23.70 14.98
CA ASP A 133 0.86 25.10 14.87
C ASP A 133 -0.02 26.02 15.76
N ASP A 134 -1.22 25.55 16.14
CA ASP A 134 -2.05 26.22 17.15
C ASP A 134 -1.37 26.09 18.53
N PRO A 135 -1.09 27.21 19.23
CA PRO A 135 -0.49 27.21 20.56
C PRO A 135 -1.17 26.29 21.58
N LYS A 136 -2.46 26.07 21.44
CA LYS A 136 -3.24 25.15 22.30
C LYS A 136 -2.75 23.72 22.26
N TYR A 137 -2.20 23.29 21.11
CA TYR A 137 -1.78 21.90 20.87
C TYR A 137 -0.26 21.74 20.73
N ALA A 138 0.49 22.84 20.69
CA ALA A 138 1.92 22.84 20.38
C ALA A 138 2.74 21.88 21.26
N GLU A 139 2.45 21.82 22.56
CA GLU A 139 3.13 20.95 23.52
C GLU A 139 2.88 19.45 23.24
N ARG A 140 1.82 19.11 22.52
CA ARG A 140 1.44 17.71 22.19
C ARG A 140 1.98 17.22 20.85
N ARG A 141 2.78 18.01 20.16
CA ARG A 141 3.32 17.67 18.84
C ARG A 141 4.15 16.38 18.83
N ILE A 142 4.93 16.12 19.87
CA ILE A 142 5.73 14.90 20.02
C ILE A 142 4.84 13.69 20.21
N ASP A 143 3.81 13.80 21.05
CA ASP A 143 2.82 12.74 21.28
C ASP A 143 2.07 12.38 19.98
N ALA A 144 1.79 13.39 19.15
CA ALA A 144 1.14 13.21 17.87
C ALA A 144 1.96 12.35 16.90
N PHE A 145 3.24 12.64 16.75
CA PHE A 145 4.10 11.83 15.91
C PHE A 145 4.26 10.41 16.45
N SER A 146 4.30 10.23 17.76
CA SER A 146 4.30 8.90 18.38
C SER A 146 3.02 8.12 18.05
N LEU A 147 1.85 8.77 18.13
CA LEU A 147 0.56 8.19 17.73
C LEU A 147 0.55 7.83 16.24
N PHE A 148 1.08 8.71 15.41
CA PHE A 148 1.16 8.53 13.97
C PHE A 148 2.06 7.35 13.58
N TYR A 149 3.23 7.21 14.22
CA TYR A 149 4.11 6.05 14.02
C TYR A 149 3.53 4.74 14.57
N MET A 150 2.81 4.80 15.69
CA MET A 150 2.08 3.64 16.19
C MET A 150 1.05 3.15 15.16
N ALA A 151 0.32 4.06 14.52
CA ALA A 151 -0.63 3.77 13.46
C ALA A 151 0.02 3.06 12.26
N ILE A 152 1.22 3.49 11.84
CA ILE A 152 2.02 2.80 10.80
C ILE A 152 2.28 1.35 11.19
N ASN A 153 2.77 1.13 12.41
CA ASN A 153 3.16 -0.20 12.87
C ASN A 153 1.96 -1.13 13.01
N ILE A 154 0.80 -0.63 13.43
CA ILE A 154 -0.44 -1.40 13.48
C ILE A 154 -0.82 -1.87 12.07
N GLY A 155 -0.85 -0.98 11.09
CA GLY A 155 -1.14 -1.34 9.70
C GLY A 155 -0.16 -2.39 9.15
N ALA A 156 1.14 -2.19 9.38
CA ALA A 156 2.20 -3.08 8.90
C ALA A 156 2.15 -4.48 9.55
N MET A 157 1.80 -4.56 10.83
CA MET A 157 1.80 -5.81 11.61
C MET A 157 0.77 -6.81 11.11
N PHE A 158 -0.42 -6.34 10.75
CA PHE A 158 -1.50 -7.23 10.32
C PHE A 158 -1.46 -7.59 8.83
N ALA A 159 -0.80 -6.78 8.00
CA ALA A 159 -0.83 -6.91 6.56
C ALA A 159 -0.34 -8.27 6.03
N PRO A 160 0.86 -8.80 6.40
CA PRO A 160 1.32 -10.08 5.89
C PRO A 160 0.44 -11.26 6.34
N SER A 161 -0.06 -11.21 7.57
CA SER A 161 -0.95 -12.24 8.12
C SER A 161 -2.28 -12.27 7.39
N MET A 162 -2.83 -11.10 7.06
CA MET A 162 -4.05 -10.97 6.28
C MET A 162 -3.85 -11.50 4.84
N ALA A 163 -2.74 -11.14 4.19
CA ALA A 163 -2.42 -11.64 2.86
C ALA A 163 -2.34 -13.17 2.83
N LYS A 164 -1.67 -13.77 3.81
CA LYS A 164 -1.58 -15.23 3.97
C LYS A 164 -2.96 -15.86 4.22
N TRP A 165 -3.75 -15.26 5.09
CA TRP A 165 -5.10 -15.77 5.40
C TRP A 165 -6.00 -15.75 4.16
N ILE A 166 -6.05 -14.63 3.43
CA ILE A 166 -6.83 -14.49 2.19
C ILE A 166 -6.39 -15.54 1.18
N THR A 167 -5.08 -15.70 0.98
CA THR A 167 -4.51 -16.68 0.03
C THR A 167 -4.96 -18.10 0.38
N ASN A 168 -4.86 -18.49 1.64
CA ASN A 168 -5.24 -19.86 2.07
C ASN A 168 -6.75 -20.08 1.96
N VAL A 169 -7.59 -19.12 2.35
CA VAL A 169 -9.05 -19.22 2.24
C VAL A 169 -9.47 -19.34 0.78
N TYR A 170 -8.90 -18.52 -0.10
CA TYR A 170 -9.23 -18.56 -1.51
C TYR A 170 -8.80 -19.89 -2.17
N LEU A 171 -7.57 -20.34 -1.94
CA LEU A 171 -7.09 -21.63 -2.44
C LEU A 171 -7.95 -22.81 -1.95
N GLY A 172 -8.37 -22.75 -0.68
CA GLY A 172 -9.25 -23.76 -0.07
C GLY A 172 -10.60 -23.89 -0.79
N GLN A 173 -11.14 -22.80 -1.37
CA GLN A 173 -12.38 -22.86 -2.16
C GLN A 173 -12.23 -23.68 -3.46
N TYR A 174 -11.01 -23.80 -3.98
CA TYR A 174 -10.67 -24.61 -5.15
C TYR A 174 -10.08 -25.98 -4.79
N GLY A 175 -10.09 -26.35 -3.51
CA GLY A 175 -9.54 -27.63 -3.04
C GLY A 175 -8.02 -27.67 -2.98
N PHE A 176 -7.34 -26.53 -3.02
CA PHE A 176 -5.89 -26.43 -2.96
C PHE A 176 -5.40 -26.01 -1.57
N VAL A 177 -4.22 -26.50 -1.22
CA VAL A 177 -3.41 -26.02 -0.08
C VAL A 177 -2.22 -25.27 -0.65
N TYR A 178 -1.77 -24.22 0.02
CA TYR A 178 -0.61 -23.45 -0.42
C TYR A 178 0.65 -24.33 -0.49
N ASP A 179 1.22 -24.41 -1.67
CA ASP A 179 2.47 -25.12 -1.95
C ASP A 179 3.30 -24.31 -2.95
N ALA A 180 4.44 -23.80 -2.50
CA ALA A 180 5.34 -22.98 -3.30
C ALA A 180 6.00 -23.74 -4.47
N ALA A 181 6.05 -25.07 -4.41
CA ALA A 181 6.62 -25.93 -5.44
C ALA A 181 5.60 -26.38 -6.49
N ASN A 182 4.32 -26.09 -6.28
CA ASN A 182 3.25 -26.54 -7.18
C ASN A 182 3.19 -25.70 -8.46
N THR A 183 3.45 -26.33 -9.59
CA THR A 183 3.45 -25.72 -10.92
C THR A 183 2.20 -26.04 -11.75
N ASN A 184 1.19 -26.68 -11.15
CA ASN A 184 -0.06 -26.99 -11.83
C ASN A 184 -0.73 -25.69 -12.33
N PRO A 185 -1.12 -25.58 -13.64
CA PRO A 185 -1.73 -24.38 -14.18
C PRO A 185 -3.02 -23.95 -13.48
N GLU A 186 -3.86 -24.90 -13.04
CA GLU A 186 -5.09 -24.58 -12.30
C GLU A 186 -4.79 -24.03 -10.93
N TYR A 187 -3.79 -24.60 -10.23
CA TYR A 187 -3.30 -24.09 -8.95
C TYR A 187 -2.73 -22.67 -9.10
N LEU A 188 -1.87 -22.44 -10.10
CA LEU A 188 -1.28 -21.13 -10.35
C LEU A 188 -2.37 -20.08 -10.66
N LYS A 189 -3.39 -20.46 -11.44
CA LYS A 189 -4.54 -19.60 -11.73
C LYS A 189 -5.30 -19.22 -10.45
N ALA A 190 -5.57 -20.17 -9.58
CA ALA A 190 -6.18 -19.92 -8.28
C ALA A 190 -5.27 -19.03 -7.39
N LEU A 191 -3.96 -19.31 -7.38
CA LEU A 191 -2.99 -18.57 -6.57
C LEU A 191 -2.89 -17.09 -6.95
N TYR A 192 -2.71 -16.77 -8.24
CA TYR A 192 -2.68 -15.36 -8.63
C TYR A 192 -4.05 -14.68 -8.53
N GLY A 193 -5.15 -15.43 -8.61
CA GLY A 193 -6.48 -14.93 -8.27
C GLY A 193 -6.61 -14.53 -6.80
N ALA A 194 -6.05 -15.35 -5.89
CA ALA A 194 -5.95 -15.02 -4.46
C ALA A 194 -5.16 -13.72 -4.22
N TYR A 195 -4.06 -13.54 -4.94
CA TYR A 195 -3.27 -12.31 -4.84
C TYR A 195 -4.02 -11.09 -5.41
N GLY A 196 -4.83 -11.26 -6.46
CA GLY A 196 -5.74 -10.23 -6.94
C GLY A 196 -6.72 -9.76 -5.85
N LEU A 197 -7.29 -10.70 -5.07
CA LEU A 197 -8.10 -10.36 -3.90
C LEU A 197 -7.31 -9.60 -2.82
N CYS A 198 -6.06 -9.97 -2.57
CA CYS A 198 -5.22 -9.22 -1.64
C CYS A 198 -5.01 -7.77 -2.08
N PHE A 199 -4.82 -7.51 -3.38
CA PHE A 199 -4.77 -6.15 -3.91
C PHE A 199 -6.12 -5.43 -3.76
N GLY A 200 -7.24 -6.13 -3.93
CA GLY A 200 -8.58 -5.60 -3.68
C GLY A 200 -8.80 -5.19 -2.22
N VAL A 201 -8.28 -5.95 -1.28
CA VAL A 201 -8.34 -5.63 0.17
C VAL A 201 -7.37 -4.49 0.52
N ALA A 202 -6.32 -4.28 -0.28
CA ALA A 202 -5.39 -3.16 -0.14
C ALA A 202 -5.97 -1.81 -0.62
N CYS A 203 -7.09 -1.83 -1.37
CA CYS A 203 -7.83 -0.63 -1.77
C CYS A 203 -8.53 0.05 -0.59
#